data_e8c40399869b08e5e6204fecce658727
#
_entry.id   e8c40399869b08e5e6204fecce658727
#
_cell.length_a   1.000
_cell.length_b   1.000
_cell.length_c   1.000
_cell.angle_alpha   90.00
_cell.angle_beta   90.00
_cell.angle_gamma   90.00
#
_symmetry.space_group_name_H-M   'P 1'
#
loop_
_entity.id
_entity.type
_entity.pdbx_description
1 polymer ?
#
loop_
_entity_poly.entity_id
_entity_poly.type
_entity_poly.pdbx_seq_one_letter_code
_entity_poly.pdbx_strand_id
1 'polypeptide(L)'
;MNRNADIFEEVVRLRREGIPAALATIVGTRGSTPGRTTMRLLVLEDGTFLGTVGGGCLEAEVYDTALQVIADEQPRTLTFRLTEKDSPDSGLMCGGEVTIFVEPVTTPVLWIFGGGHVSKALCQVAALAGFRVTVVDDRADFATKQRFPEAAETLCAPLPQAVAAMPLRANSYVVVVTRGHKEDGIVLEALAQRFAAGSRARFLGMIGSRTKQVVLFRHLRAAGVADAFLDTVRTPMGAYIGARSHEEIAVSVVAELVAVRRLNTDLAATWAAKTRSKPQNVVKDLPAEPESARDVDGACER
;
A
#
# COMPACT_ATOMS: atom_id res chain seq x y z
N MET A 1 -5.74 -13.48 -22.61
CA MET A 1 -6.34 -14.19 -21.48
C MET A 1 -7.02 -15.45 -21.96
N ASN A 2 -6.77 -16.61 -21.34
CA ASN A 2 -7.38 -17.89 -21.74
C ASN A 2 -8.87 -17.88 -21.34
N ARG A 3 -9.79 -17.93 -22.30
CA ARG A 3 -11.25 -17.91 -22.08
C ARG A 3 -11.79 -19.10 -21.26
N ASN A 4 -10.96 -20.14 -21.05
CA ASN A 4 -11.29 -21.32 -20.26
C ASN A 4 -10.61 -21.34 -18.88
N ALA A 5 -9.96 -20.26 -18.45
CA ALA A 5 -9.32 -20.21 -17.14
C ALA A 5 -10.41 -20.15 -16.05
N ASP A 6 -10.26 -20.94 -15.00
CA ASP A 6 -11.09 -20.83 -13.79
C ASP A 6 -10.84 -19.46 -13.13
N ILE A 7 -11.93 -18.73 -12.84
CA ILE A 7 -11.84 -17.41 -12.19
C ILE A 7 -11.06 -17.49 -10.88
N PHE A 8 -11.19 -18.56 -10.11
CA PHE A 8 -10.46 -18.70 -8.84
C PHE A 8 -8.97 -18.96 -9.04
N GLU A 9 -8.60 -19.73 -10.06
CA GLU A 9 -7.18 -19.90 -10.42
C GLU A 9 -6.57 -18.58 -10.84
N GLU A 10 -7.31 -17.78 -11.62
CA GLU A 10 -6.87 -16.45 -12.04
C GLU A 10 -6.75 -15.49 -10.85
N VAL A 11 -7.71 -15.47 -9.92
CA VAL A 11 -7.62 -14.71 -8.66
C VAL A 11 -6.36 -15.08 -7.87
N VAL A 12 -6.06 -16.38 -7.75
CA VAL A 12 -4.85 -16.83 -7.05
C VAL A 12 -3.58 -16.35 -7.76
N ARG A 13 -3.53 -16.41 -9.09
CA ARG A 13 -2.42 -15.91 -9.90
C ARG A 13 -2.22 -14.40 -9.68
N LEU A 14 -3.28 -13.60 -9.84
CA LEU A 14 -3.26 -12.15 -9.69
C LEU A 14 -2.77 -11.73 -8.29
N ARG A 15 -3.26 -12.41 -7.24
CA ARG A 15 -2.80 -12.16 -5.87
C ARG A 15 -1.32 -12.48 -5.67
N ARG A 16 -0.81 -13.55 -6.29
CA ARG A 16 0.62 -13.91 -6.22
C ARG A 16 1.50 -12.90 -6.95
N GLU A 17 1.01 -12.36 -8.06
CA GLU A 17 1.74 -11.38 -8.87
C GLU A 17 1.53 -9.94 -8.39
N GLY A 18 0.61 -9.71 -7.44
CA GLY A 18 0.28 -8.39 -6.92
C GLY A 18 -0.43 -7.50 -7.96
N ILE A 19 -1.14 -8.12 -8.92
CA ILE A 19 -1.89 -7.41 -9.96
C ILE A 19 -3.25 -7.00 -9.40
N PRO A 20 -3.59 -5.70 -9.40
CA PRO A 20 -4.89 -5.22 -8.94
C PRO A 20 -6.04 -5.78 -9.78
N ALA A 21 -7.07 -6.27 -9.10
CA ALA A 21 -8.29 -6.76 -9.70
C ALA A 21 -9.47 -6.61 -8.73
N ALA A 22 -10.70 -6.70 -9.23
CA ALA A 22 -11.91 -6.79 -8.44
C ALA A 22 -12.77 -7.96 -8.91
N LEU A 23 -13.38 -8.67 -7.95
CA LEU A 23 -14.31 -9.78 -8.21
C LEU A 23 -15.72 -9.34 -7.89
N ALA A 24 -16.59 -9.31 -8.87
CA ALA A 24 -18.01 -9.13 -8.72
C ALA A 24 -18.70 -10.50 -8.66
N THR A 25 -19.56 -10.73 -7.68
CA THR A 25 -20.32 -11.97 -7.50
C THR A 25 -21.79 -11.68 -7.29
N ILE A 26 -22.68 -12.33 -8.04
CA ILE A 26 -24.12 -12.30 -7.78
C ILE A 26 -24.38 -13.09 -6.49
N VAL A 27 -24.77 -12.37 -5.43
CA VAL A 27 -25.04 -12.93 -4.09
C VAL A 27 -26.53 -13.14 -3.81
N GLY A 28 -27.42 -12.52 -4.60
CA GLY A 28 -28.87 -12.66 -4.46
C GLY A 28 -29.61 -12.39 -5.76
N THR A 29 -30.71 -13.13 -5.99
CA THR A 29 -31.63 -12.90 -7.10
C THR A 29 -33.06 -13.09 -6.65
N ARG A 30 -34.00 -12.29 -7.16
CA ARG A 30 -35.43 -12.40 -6.98
C ARG A 30 -36.13 -12.23 -8.32
N GLY A 31 -37.15 -13.04 -8.58
CA GLY A 31 -37.92 -13.00 -9.84
C GLY A 31 -37.09 -13.46 -11.04
N SER A 32 -37.46 -13.00 -12.23
CA SER A 32 -36.73 -13.30 -13.47
C SER A 32 -35.50 -12.38 -13.61
N THR A 33 -34.34 -12.97 -13.74
CA THR A 33 -33.05 -12.22 -13.84
C THR A 33 -32.16 -12.79 -14.93
N PRO A 34 -31.36 -11.95 -15.65
CA PRO A 34 -30.43 -12.41 -16.68
C PRO A 34 -29.24 -13.19 -16.09
N GLY A 35 -28.86 -12.91 -14.84
CA GLY A 35 -27.82 -13.61 -14.11
C GLY A 35 -28.38 -14.53 -13.03
N ARG A 36 -27.58 -15.51 -12.62
CA ARG A 36 -27.89 -16.45 -11.54
C ARG A 36 -26.93 -16.27 -10.38
N THR A 37 -27.37 -16.56 -9.16
CA THR A 37 -26.50 -16.59 -7.98
C THR A 37 -25.24 -17.40 -8.28
N THR A 38 -24.09 -16.91 -7.80
CA THR A 38 -22.73 -17.42 -8.03
C THR A 38 -22.10 -17.10 -9.40
N MET A 39 -22.80 -16.46 -10.34
CA MET A 39 -22.13 -15.91 -11.52
C MET A 39 -21.15 -14.80 -11.11
N ARG A 40 -20.03 -14.71 -11.80
CA ARG A 40 -18.91 -13.83 -11.45
C ARG A 40 -18.36 -13.11 -12.65
N LEU A 41 -17.85 -11.90 -12.39
CA LEU A 41 -17.07 -11.10 -13.30
C LEU A 41 -15.78 -10.67 -12.57
N LEU A 42 -14.63 -11.07 -13.08
CA LEU A 42 -13.32 -10.63 -12.59
C LEU A 42 -12.81 -9.55 -13.53
N VAL A 43 -12.55 -8.35 -13.01
CA VAL A 43 -12.05 -7.19 -13.75
C VAL A 43 -10.63 -6.88 -13.27
N LEU A 44 -9.69 -6.63 -14.20
CA LEU A 44 -8.30 -6.30 -13.94
C LEU A 44 -8.07 -4.79 -14.12
N GLU A 45 -6.96 -4.28 -13.57
CA GLU A 45 -6.60 -2.84 -13.66
C GLU A 45 -6.39 -2.33 -15.10
N ASP A 46 -6.05 -3.21 -16.04
CA ASP A 46 -5.88 -2.88 -17.46
C ASP A 46 -7.20 -2.86 -18.24
N GLY A 47 -8.32 -3.05 -17.55
CA GLY A 47 -9.66 -3.10 -18.14
C GLY A 47 -10.02 -4.46 -18.77
N THR A 48 -9.13 -5.44 -18.78
CA THR A 48 -9.50 -6.80 -19.19
C THR A 48 -10.38 -7.47 -18.14
N PHE A 49 -11.27 -8.38 -18.57
CA PHE A 49 -12.16 -9.07 -17.66
C PHE A 49 -12.37 -10.55 -18.05
N LEU A 50 -12.83 -11.36 -17.09
CA LEU A 50 -13.14 -12.77 -17.23
C LEU A 50 -14.50 -13.07 -16.55
N GLY A 51 -15.34 -13.87 -17.21
CA GLY A 51 -16.66 -14.23 -16.70
C GLY A 51 -17.76 -13.24 -17.09
N THR A 52 -18.92 -13.33 -16.42
CA THR A 52 -20.09 -12.49 -16.68
C THR A 52 -21.04 -12.50 -15.49
N VAL A 53 -21.82 -11.42 -15.34
CA VAL A 53 -22.93 -11.30 -14.39
C VAL A 53 -24.29 -11.17 -15.09
N GLY A 54 -24.36 -11.49 -16.39
CA GLY A 54 -25.60 -11.54 -17.15
C GLY A 54 -25.65 -10.64 -18.37
N GLY A 55 -24.62 -9.84 -18.64
CA GLY A 55 -24.52 -8.97 -19.81
C GLY A 55 -25.34 -7.68 -19.74
N GLY A 56 -25.26 -6.90 -20.83
CA GLY A 56 -26.02 -5.66 -20.98
C GLY A 56 -25.61 -4.52 -20.05
N CYS A 57 -26.53 -3.58 -19.79
CA CYS A 57 -26.29 -2.40 -18.97
C CYS A 57 -25.87 -2.74 -17.52
N LEU A 58 -26.41 -3.83 -16.96
CA LEU A 58 -26.04 -4.32 -15.64
C LEU A 58 -24.55 -4.65 -15.54
N GLU A 59 -24.02 -5.37 -16.53
CA GLU A 59 -22.61 -5.74 -16.56
C GLU A 59 -21.69 -4.53 -16.75
N ALA A 60 -22.10 -3.55 -17.54
CA ALA A 60 -21.36 -2.30 -17.71
C ALA A 60 -21.22 -1.51 -16.40
N GLU A 61 -22.32 -1.35 -15.63
CA GLU A 61 -22.29 -0.67 -14.32
C GLU A 61 -21.46 -1.43 -13.28
N VAL A 62 -21.56 -2.76 -13.28
CA VAL A 62 -20.72 -3.61 -12.43
C VAL A 62 -19.25 -3.48 -12.81
N TYR A 63 -18.92 -3.42 -14.09
CA TYR A 63 -17.57 -3.24 -14.60
C TYR A 63 -16.98 -1.87 -14.14
N ASP A 64 -17.72 -0.79 -14.31
CA ASP A 64 -17.31 0.55 -13.86
C ASP A 64 -17.11 0.59 -12.34
N THR A 65 -18.00 -0.05 -11.58
CA THR A 65 -17.85 -0.18 -10.13
C THR A 65 -16.62 -1.00 -9.76
N ALA A 66 -16.32 -2.06 -10.50
CA ALA A 66 -15.13 -2.88 -10.27
C ALA A 66 -13.84 -2.06 -10.47
N LEU A 67 -13.76 -1.19 -11.49
CA LEU A 67 -12.62 -0.28 -11.67
C LEU A 67 -12.48 0.70 -10.49
N GLN A 68 -13.57 1.21 -9.94
CA GLN A 68 -13.52 2.05 -8.73
C GLN A 68 -13.04 1.26 -7.51
N VAL A 69 -13.51 0.02 -7.33
CA VAL A 69 -13.08 -0.89 -6.25
C VAL A 69 -11.58 -1.21 -6.36
N ILE A 70 -11.06 -1.35 -7.58
CA ILE A 70 -9.60 -1.51 -7.81
C ILE A 70 -8.85 -0.26 -7.34
N ALA A 71 -9.38 0.94 -7.65
CA ALA A 71 -8.70 2.20 -7.34
C ALA A 71 -8.66 2.53 -5.84
N ASP A 72 -9.77 2.31 -5.12
CA ASP A 72 -9.89 2.71 -3.71
C ASP A 72 -9.81 1.54 -2.71
N GLU A 73 -9.81 0.28 -3.21
CA GLU A 73 -9.79 -0.96 -2.41
C GLU A 73 -10.97 -1.07 -1.42
N GLN A 74 -12.10 -0.41 -1.71
CA GLN A 74 -13.30 -0.46 -0.88
C GLN A 74 -14.36 -1.37 -1.53
N PRO A 75 -14.83 -2.42 -0.83
CA PRO A 75 -15.89 -3.29 -1.39
C PRO A 75 -17.23 -2.53 -1.49
N ARG A 76 -18.04 -2.93 -2.47
CA ARG A 76 -19.36 -2.34 -2.72
C ARG A 76 -20.39 -3.41 -2.92
N THR A 77 -21.64 -3.10 -2.54
CA THR A 77 -22.81 -3.91 -2.85
C THR A 77 -23.73 -3.09 -3.75
N LEU A 78 -24.08 -3.66 -4.89
CA LEU A 78 -25.01 -3.08 -5.86
C LEU A 78 -26.31 -3.87 -5.83
N THR A 79 -27.45 -3.18 -5.92
CA THR A 79 -28.76 -3.82 -6.06
C THR A 79 -29.47 -3.22 -7.26
N PHE A 80 -29.79 -4.07 -8.24
CA PHE A 80 -30.46 -3.70 -9.48
C PHE A 80 -31.89 -4.20 -9.46
N ARG A 81 -32.84 -3.29 -9.71
CA ARG A 81 -34.25 -3.64 -9.97
C ARG A 81 -34.48 -3.55 -11.47
N LEU A 82 -34.79 -4.71 -12.06
CA LEU A 82 -34.88 -4.88 -13.52
C LEU A 82 -36.31 -4.63 -14.00
N THR A 83 -36.92 -3.50 -13.57
CA THR A 83 -38.28 -3.10 -14.00
C THR A 83 -38.21 -1.97 -15.00
N GLU A 84 -39.17 -1.91 -15.95
CA GLU A 84 -39.27 -0.84 -16.95
C GLU A 84 -39.32 0.57 -16.34
N LYS A 85 -39.81 0.71 -15.09
CA LYS A 85 -39.92 1.98 -14.40
C LYS A 85 -38.57 2.50 -13.86
N ASP A 86 -37.65 1.57 -13.53
CA ASP A 86 -36.40 1.92 -12.87
C ASP A 86 -35.24 2.08 -13.87
N SER A 87 -35.41 1.62 -15.11
CA SER A 87 -34.37 1.73 -16.16
C SER A 87 -35.00 1.72 -17.56
N PRO A 88 -35.65 2.81 -18.00
CA PRO A 88 -36.35 2.88 -19.29
C PRO A 88 -35.46 2.58 -20.50
N ASP A 89 -34.17 2.90 -20.41
CA ASP A 89 -33.19 2.77 -21.51
C ASP A 89 -32.35 1.47 -21.41
N SER A 90 -32.51 0.66 -20.38
CA SER A 90 -31.64 -0.51 -20.12
C SER A 90 -32.00 -1.75 -20.96
N GLY A 91 -33.18 -1.78 -21.60
CA GLY A 91 -33.69 -2.96 -22.32
C GLY A 91 -33.94 -4.19 -21.42
N LEU A 92 -33.86 -4.05 -20.10
CA LEU A 92 -34.02 -5.13 -19.13
C LEU A 92 -35.49 -5.27 -18.71
N MET A 93 -36.23 -6.09 -19.43
CA MET A 93 -37.67 -6.36 -19.19
C MET A 93 -37.94 -7.57 -18.27
N CYS A 94 -36.93 -7.95 -17.45
CA CYS A 94 -37.02 -9.23 -16.71
C CYS A 94 -37.87 -9.19 -15.43
N GLY A 95 -38.15 -7.99 -14.87
CA GLY A 95 -39.03 -7.84 -13.69
C GLY A 95 -38.47 -8.40 -12.35
N GLY A 96 -37.18 -8.70 -12.28
CA GLY A 96 -36.50 -9.25 -11.13
C GLY A 96 -35.60 -8.25 -10.38
N GLU A 97 -34.94 -8.73 -9.33
CA GLU A 97 -33.93 -8.00 -8.55
C GLU A 97 -32.64 -8.82 -8.48
N VAL A 98 -31.49 -8.18 -8.66
CA VAL A 98 -30.15 -8.79 -8.56
C VAL A 98 -29.33 -8.00 -7.56
N THR A 99 -28.71 -8.69 -6.62
CA THR A 99 -27.71 -8.13 -5.69
C THR A 99 -26.33 -8.66 -6.02
N ILE A 100 -25.38 -7.76 -6.22
CA ILE A 100 -24.00 -8.07 -6.61
C ILE A 100 -23.05 -7.47 -5.57
N PHE A 101 -22.15 -8.30 -5.05
CA PHE A 101 -21.05 -7.88 -4.20
C PHE A 101 -19.78 -7.76 -5.04
N VAL A 102 -19.13 -6.62 -4.96
CA VAL A 102 -17.88 -6.31 -5.67
C VAL A 102 -16.79 -6.09 -4.64
N GLU A 103 -15.76 -6.91 -4.67
CA GLU A 103 -14.66 -6.87 -3.71
C GLU A 103 -13.28 -6.79 -4.38
N PRO A 104 -12.31 -6.09 -3.76
CA PRO A 104 -10.94 -6.09 -4.25
C PRO A 104 -10.27 -7.43 -3.95
N VAL A 105 -9.66 -8.07 -4.96
CA VAL A 105 -8.91 -9.33 -4.82
C VAL A 105 -7.41 -9.11 -4.81
N THR A 106 -6.98 -7.89 -4.53
CA THR A 106 -5.61 -7.44 -4.57
C THR A 106 -4.85 -7.79 -3.29
N THR A 107 -3.59 -8.21 -3.43
CA THR A 107 -2.63 -8.22 -2.33
C THR A 107 -1.79 -6.94 -2.42
N PRO A 108 -1.75 -6.08 -1.39
CA PRO A 108 -0.94 -4.87 -1.42
C PRO A 108 0.54 -5.23 -1.50
N VAL A 109 1.28 -4.59 -2.41
CA VAL A 109 2.70 -4.83 -2.61
C VAL A 109 3.51 -3.75 -1.91
N LEU A 110 4.40 -4.16 -1.00
CA LEU A 110 5.32 -3.26 -0.30
C LEU A 110 6.74 -3.46 -0.80
N TRP A 111 7.32 -2.40 -1.36
CA TRP A 111 8.73 -2.33 -1.73
C TRP A 111 9.50 -1.65 -0.61
N ILE A 112 10.52 -2.34 -0.06
CA ILE A 112 11.42 -1.82 0.96
C ILE A 112 12.80 -1.62 0.34
N PHE A 113 13.22 -0.37 0.15
CA PHE A 113 14.56 -0.04 -0.31
C PHE A 113 15.49 0.12 0.88
N GLY A 114 16.43 -0.81 1.01
CA GLY A 114 17.37 -0.98 2.12
C GLY A 114 17.11 -2.24 2.94
N GLY A 115 18.16 -3.03 3.23
CA GLY A 115 18.11 -4.30 3.95
C GLY A 115 18.59 -4.21 5.41
N GLY A 116 18.51 -3.04 6.06
CA GLY A 116 18.99 -2.78 7.42
C GLY A 116 18.14 -3.43 8.52
N HIS A 117 18.40 -3.05 9.79
CA HIS A 117 17.70 -3.61 10.96
C HIS A 117 16.21 -3.20 10.99
N VAL A 118 15.90 -1.93 10.71
CA VAL A 118 14.52 -1.46 10.62
C VAL A 118 13.77 -2.21 9.51
N SER A 119 14.40 -2.44 8.36
CA SER A 119 13.81 -3.17 7.24
C SER A 119 13.49 -4.62 7.60
N LYS A 120 14.32 -5.26 8.43
CA LYS A 120 14.07 -6.63 8.90
C LYS A 120 12.79 -6.70 9.72
N ALA A 121 12.67 -5.86 10.75
CA ALA A 121 11.46 -5.77 11.56
C ALA A 121 10.25 -5.34 10.73
N LEU A 122 10.42 -4.36 9.83
CA LEU A 122 9.35 -3.87 8.95
C LEU A 122 8.82 -4.97 8.02
N CYS A 123 9.70 -5.79 7.43
CA CYS A 123 9.32 -6.93 6.60
C CYS A 123 8.44 -7.92 7.36
N GLN A 124 8.83 -8.29 8.59
CA GLN A 124 8.09 -9.21 9.45
C GLN A 124 6.68 -8.68 9.78
N VAL A 125 6.60 -7.45 10.28
CA VAL A 125 5.32 -6.85 10.69
C VAL A 125 4.42 -6.60 9.47
N ALA A 126 4.98 -6.16 8.33
CA ALA A 126 4.22 -5.93 7.11
C ALA A 126 3.69 -7.23 6.49
N ALA A 127 4.48 -8.30 6.48
CA ALA A 127 4.04 -9.61 6.02
C ALA A 127 2.89 -10.16 6.89
N LEU A 128 2.99 -10.01 8.22
CA LEU A 128 1.92 -10.36 9.16
C LEU A 128 0.65 -9.54 8.92
N ALA A 129 0.79 -8.25 8.53
CA ALA A 129 -0.32 -7.38 8.16
C ALA A 129 -0.89 -7.66 6.76
N GLY A 130 -0.39 -8.68 6.05
CA GLY A 130 -0.88 -9.14 4.76
C GLY A 130 -0.33 -8.37 3.56
N PHE A 131 0.81 -7.68 3.69
CA PHE A 131 1.54 -7.11 2.56
C PHE A 131 2.43 -8.19 1.89
N ARG A 132 2.47 -8.17 0.56
CA ARG A 132 3.49 -8.88 -0.21
C ARG A 132 4.76 -8.01 -0.23
N VAL A 133 5.78 -8.44 0.51
CA VAL A 133 6.99 -7.63 0.71
C VAL A 133 8.08 -8.04 -0.28
N THR A 134 8.65 -7.05 -0.97
CA THR A 134 9.91 -7.17 -1.73
C THR A 134 10.96 -6.27 -1.08
N VAL A 135 12.11 -6.84 -0.71
CA VAL A 135 13.23 -6.10 -0.12
C VAL A 135 14.32 -5.93 -1.16
N VAL A 136 14.80 -4.69 -1.33
CA VAL A 136 15.86 -4.32 -2.28
C VAL A 136 17.03 -3.74 -1.52
N ASP A 137 18.23 -4.27 -1.75
CA ASP A 137 19.50 -3.65 -1.29
C ASP A 137 20.58 -3.87 -2.35
N ASP A 138 21.53 -2.96 -2.48
CA ASP A 138 22.64 -3.06 -3.41
C ASP A 138 23.78 -3.96 -2.91
N ARG A 139 23.70 -4.44 -1.67
CA ARG A 139 24.67 -5.34 -1.02
C ARG A 139 24.11 -6.75 -0.92
N ALA A 140 24.85 -7.73 -1.43
CA ALA A 140 24.40 -9.12 -1.48
C ALA A 140 24.00 -9.69 -0.10
N ASP A 141 24.77 -9.40 0.96
CA ASP A 141 24.50 -9.91 2.31
C ASP A 141 23.26 -9.29 2.96
N PHE A 142 22.76 -8.19 2.41
CA PHE A 142 21.60 -7.46 2.93
C PHE A 142 20.30 -7.76 2.18
N ALA A 143 20.37 -8.39 1.01
CA ALA A 143 19.21 -8.75 0.18
C ALA A 143 19.07 -10.27 0.04
N THR A 144 19.01 -10.99 1.17
CA THR A 144 18.94 -12.45 1.18
C THR A 144 17.65 -12.99 1.79
N LYS A 145 17.17 -14.12 1.27
CA LYS A 145 16.03 -14.85 1.85
C LYS A 145 16.28 -15.32 3.27
N GLN A 146 17.54 -15.63 3.63
CA GLN A 146 17.92 -15.99 4.98
C GLN A 146 17.71 -14.82 5.96
N ARG A 147 17.99 -13.59 5.52
CA ARG A 147 17.79 -12.39 6.32
C ARG A 147 16.32 -11.96 6.39
N PHE A 148 15.54 -12.22 5.33
CA PHE A 148 14.13 -11.85 5.15
C PHE A 148 13.28 -13.06 4.78
N PRO A 149 13.11 -14.04 5.68
CA PRO A 149 12.34 -15.26 5.38
C PRO A 149 10.87 -14.96 5.04
N GLU A 150 10.28 -13.89 5.59
CA GLU A 150 8.90 -13.48 5.35
C GLU A 150 8.70 -12.71 4.04
N ALA A 151 9.78 -12.15 3.44
CA ALA A 151 9.67 -11.44 2.17
C ALA A 151 9.19 -12.39 1.07
N ALA A 152 8.31 -11.94 0.20
CA ALA A 152 7.96 -12.67 -1.02
C ALA A 152 9.18 -12.77 -1.95
N GLU A 153 9.97 -11.68 -1.99
CA GLU A 153 11.16 -11.58 -2.84
C GLU A 153 12.24 -10.72 -2.18
N THR A 154 13.50 -11.07 -2.42
CA THR A 154 14.67 -10.26 -2.08
C THR A 154 15.46 -10.00 -3.33
N LEU A 155 15.81 -8.75 -3.62
CA LEU A 155 16.48 -8.33 -4.84
C LEU A 155 17.79 -7.62 -4.50
N CYS A 156 18.91 -8.22 -4.90
CA CYS A 156 20.22 -7.58 -4.86
C CYS A 156 20.49 -6.90 -6.20
N ALA A 157 20.37 -5.57 -6.23
CA ALA A 157 20.57 -4.80 -7.47
C ALA A 157 20.94 -3.34 -7.15
N PRO A 158 21.63 -2.63 -8.07
CA PRO A 158 21.78 -1.18 -7.97
C PRO A 158 20.42 -0.51 -7.84
N LEU A 159 20.27 0.38 -6.85
CA LEU A 159 18.98 0.95 -6.46
C LEU A 159 18.22 1.61 -7.62
N PRO A 160 18.86 2.42 -8.51
CA PRO A 160 18.15 3.01 -9.65
C PRO A 160 17.61 1.96 -10.64
N GLN A 161 18.36 0.89 -10.86
CA GLN A 161 17.94 -0.19 -11.76
C GLN A 161 16.75 -0.95 -11.16
N ALA A 162 16.78 -1.23 -9.86
CA ALA A 162 15.66 -1.85 -9.16
C ALA A 162 14.39 -0.97 -9.24
N VAL A 163 14.52 0.35 -9.05
CA VAL A 163 13.39 1.30 -9.21
C VAL A 163 12.87 1.28 -10.65
N ALA A 164 13.76 1.25 -11.65
CA ALA A 164 13.36 1.22 -13.06
C ALA A 164 12.59 -0.06 -13.42
N ALA A 165 13.03 -1.21 -12.90
CA ALA A 165 12.46 -2.51 -13.19
C ALA A 165 11.21 -2.86 -12.38
N MET A 166 11.00 -2.21 -11.21
CA MET A 166 9.85 -2.54 -10.34
C MET A 166 8.51 -2.26 -11.03
N PRO A 167 7.50 -3.15 -10.93
CA PRO A 167 6.13 -2.87 -11.38
C PRO A 167 5.47 -1.87 -10.41
N LEU A 168 5.68 -0.57 -10.66
CA LEU A 168 5.10 0.50 -9.87
C LEU A 168 3.66 0.74 -10.32
N ARG A 169 2.70 0.39 -9.47
CA ARG A 169 1.25 0.48 -9.71
C ARG A 169 0.60 1.41 -8.70
N ALA A 170 -0.63 1.82 -8.95
CA ALA A 170 -1.39 2.70 -8.05
C ALA A 170 -1.60 2.11 -6.63
N ASN A 171 -1.61 0.77 -6.49
CA ASN A 171 -1.68 0.06 -5.21
C ASN A 171 -0.32 -0.30 -4.61
N SER A 172 0.79 0.17 -5.17
CA SER A 172 2.14 -0.08 -4.63
C SER A 172 2.40 0.82 -3.43
N TYR A 173 3.03 0.23 -2.41
CA TYR A 173 3.55 0.93 -1.25
C TYR A 173 5.07 0.90 -1.34
N VAL A 174 5.71 2.05 -1.19
CA VAL A 174 7.16 2.18 -1.28
C VAL A 174 7.69 2.81 -0.01
N VAL A 175 8.69 2.18 0.62
CA VAL A 175 9.38 2.73 1.78
C VAL A 175 10.89 2.74 1.54
N VAL A 176 11.50 3.89 1.84
CA VAL A 176 12.93 4.13 1.67
C VAL A 176 13.57 4.11 3.05
N VAL A 177 14.37 3.07 3.32
CA VAL A 177 15.00 2.76 4.61
C VAL A 177 16.45 2.37 4.38
N THR A 178 17.15 3.12 3.54
CA THR A 178 18.54 2.81 3.16
C THR A 178 19.53 3.13 4.27
N ARG A 179 20.79 2.80 4.07
CA ARG A 179 21.89 3.05 5.04
C ARG A 179 22.22 4.52 5.26
N GLY A 180 21.77 5.43 4.37
CA GLY A 180 22.14 6.83 4.45
C GLY A 180 21.34 7.76 3.55
N HIS A 181 21.52 9.07 3.79
CA HIS A 181 20.81 10.11 3.05
C HIS A 181 21.18 10.16 1.54
N LYS A 182 22.39 9.69 1.19
CA LYS A 182 22.85 9.64 -0.19
C LYS A 182 22.07 8.60 -0.98
N GLU A 183 21.96 7.40 -0.45
CA GLU A 183 21.22 6.29 -1.07
C GLU A 183 19.71 6.57 -1.08
N ASP A 184 19.17 7.21 -0.03
CA ASP A 184 17.76 7.65 -0.03
C ASP A 184 17.51 8.65 -1.18
N GLY A 185 18.45 9.60 -1.40
CA GLY A 185 18.36 10.54 -2.51
C GLY A 185 18.33 9.85 -3.87
N ILE A 186 19.21 8.88 -4.09
CA ILE A 186 19.28 8.09 -5.33
C ILE A 186 17.94 7.39 -5.61
N VAL A 187 17.34 6.76 -4.59
CA VAL A 187 16.04 6.07 -4.74
C VAL A 187 14.93 7.08 -5.05
N LEU A 188 14.86 8.21 -4.33
CA LEU A 188 13.83 9.22 -4.53
C LEU A 188 13.95 9.90 -5.90
N GLU A 189 15.16 10.17 -6.40
CA GLU A 189 15.40 10.73 -7.72
C GLU A 189 14.90 9.77 -8.82
N ALA A 190 15.25 8.48 -8.72
CA ALA A 190 14.78 7.47 -9.66
C ALA A 190 13.24 7.30 -9.62
N LEU A 191 12.62 7.37 -8.43
CA LEU A 191 11.16 7.37 -8.29
C LEU A 191 10.53 8.63 -8.89
N ALA A 192 11.15 9.81 -8.71
CA ALA A 192 10.66 11.06 -9.30
C ALA A 192 10.56 10.96 -10.83
N GLN A 193 11.56 10.37 -11.48
CA GLN A 193 11.53 10.13 -12.93
C GLN A 193 10.36 9.23 -13.34
N ARG A 194 10.09 8.15 -12.58
CA ARG A 194 8.94 7.27 -12.81
C ARG A 194 7.59 8.00 -12.64
N PHE A 195 7.49 8.86 -11.63
CA PHE A 195 6.29 9.67 -11.38
C PHE A 195 6.08 10.73 -12.46
N ALA A 196 7.15 11.35 -12.95
CA ALA A 196 7.08 12.27 -14.09
C ALA A 196 6.59 11.57 -15.38
N ALA A 197 6.92 10.28 -15.56
CA ALA A 197 6.41 9.45 -16.64
C ALA A 197 4.98 8.89 -16.41
N GLY A 198 4.26 9.37 -15.40
CA GLY A 198 2.86 9.00 -15.14
C GLY A 198 2.65 7.88 -14.14
N SER A 199 3.69 7.20 -13.65
CA SER A 199 3.55 6.20 -12.59
C SER A 199 3.07 6.83 -11.28
N ARG A 200 2.39 6.03 -10.44
CA ARG A 200 1.93 6.45 -9.11
C ARG A 200 2.13 5.32 -8.12
N ALA A 201 2.20 5.68 -6.84
CA ALA A 201 2.18 4.75 -5.70
C ALA A 201 1.09 5.19 -4.73
N ARG A 202 0.47 4.26 -4.05
CA ARG A 202 -0.50 4.54 -2.98
C ARG A 202 0.17 5.16 -1.75
N PHE A 203 1.40 4.75 -1.50
CA PHE A 203 2.21 5.27 -0.42
C PHE A 203 3.67 5.37 -0.85
N LEU A 204 4.29 6.51 -0.56
CA LEU A 204 5.72 6.70 -0.65
C LEU A 204 6.21 7.32 0.65
N GLY A 205 7.02 6.58 1.41
CA GLY A 205 7.55 7.03 2.68
C GLY A 205 9.07 6.88 2.77
N MET A 206 9.70 7.77 3.54
CA MET A 206 11.12 7.69 3.84
C MET A 206 11.34 7.81 5.35
N ILE A 207 12.25 6.96 5.88
CA ILE A 207 12.68 7.08 7.27
C ILE A 207 13.66 8.26 7.41
N GLY A 208 13.45 9.06 8.43
CA GLY A 208 14.36 10.17 8.73
C GLY A 208 13.76 11.22 9.63
N SER A 209 14.62 12.06 10.21
CA SER A 209 14.18 13.23 10.95
C SER A 209 13.72 14.35 10.01
N ARG A 210 12.99 15.33 10.54
CA ARG A 210 12.63 16.55 9.79
C ARG A 210 13.87 17.30 9.27
N THR A 211 14.96 17.30 10.04
CA THR A 211 16.24 17.92 9.61
C THR A 211 16.79 17.20 8.38
N LYS A 212 16.80 15.85 8.39
CA LYS A 212 17.23 15.05 7.24
C LYS A 212 16.38 15.34 6.01
N GLN A 213 15.06 15.43 6.17
CA GLN A 213 14.12 15.80 5.10
C GLN A 213 14.49 17.13 4.45
N VAL A 214 14.67 18.19 5.25
CA VAL A 214 14.95 19.55 4.73
C VAL A 214 16.24 19.56 3.90
N VAL A 215 17.30 18.92 4.40
CA VAL A 215 18.59 18.87 3.70
C VAL A 215 18.47 18.07 2.41
N LEU A 216 17.88 16.88 2.46
CA LEU A 216 17.74 15.99 1.30
C LEU A 216 16.85 16.61 0.22
N PHE A 217 15.70 17.18 0.59
CA PHE A 217 14.78 17.79 -0.37
C PHE A 217 15.38 19.03 -1.03
N ARG A 218 16.25 19.78 -0.34
CA ARG A 218 17.03 20.87 -0.96
C ARG A 218 17.95 20.33 -2.06
N HIS A 219 18.66 19.22 -1.82
CA HIS A 219 19.53 18.61 -2.82
C HIS A 219 18.72 18.07 -4.01
N LEU A 220 17.58 17.41 -3.76
CA LEU A 220 16.73 16.88 -4.82
C LEU A 220 16.13 17.99 -5.70
N ARG A 221 15.73 19.13 -5.11
CA ARG A 221 15.30 20.33 -5.88
C ARG A 221 16.42 20.86 -6.77
N ALA A 222 17.64 20.94 -6.23
CA ALA A 222 18.81 21.37 -7.01
C ALA A 222 19.14 20.40 -8.16
N ALA A 223 18.81 19.10 -8.01
CA ALA A 223 18.89 18.08 -9.06
C ALA A 223 17.70 18.10 -10.04
N GLY A 224 16.74 19.02 -9.89
CA GLY A 224 15.61 19.18 -10.80
C GLY A 224 14.36 18.34 -10.45
N VAL A 225 14.30 17.74 -9.26
CA VAL A 225 13.12 17.02 -8.79
C VAL A 225 12.02 18.02 -8.43
N ALA A 226 10.83 17.83 -9.03
CA ALA A 226 9.68 18.71 -8.85
C ALA A 226 9.10 18.65 -7.42
N ASP A 227 8.66 19.79 -6.90
CA ASP A 227 8.01 19.89 -5.59
C ASP A 227 6.75 19.01 -5.50
N ALA A 228 5.97 18.92 -6.57
CA ALA A 228 4.79 18.05 -6.65
C ALA A 228 5.11 16.57 -6.35
N PHE A 229 6.29 16.08 -6.70
CA PHE A 229 6.74 14.75 -6.29
C PHE A 229 7.16 14.74 -4.81
N LEU A 230 7.96 15.71 -4.38
CA LEU A 230 8.46 15.78 -3.00
C LEU A 230 7.32 15.86 -1.98
N ASP A 231 6.22 16.52 -2.32
CA ASP A 231 5.01 16.62 -1.49
C ASP A 231 4.31 15.25 -1.32
N THR A 232 4.54 14.30 -2.21
CA THR A 232 4.02 12.93 -2.07
C THR A 232 4.83 12.09 -1.07
N VAL A 233 6.08 12.47 -0.78
CA VAL A 233 6.98 11.72 0.10
C VAL A 233 6.67 11.98 1.56
N ARG A 234 6.14 10.97 2.24
CA ARG A 234 5.87 11.03 3.67
C ARG A 234 7.15 10.85 4.47
N THR A 235 7.59 11.91 5.14
CA THR A 235 8.78 11.89 6.01
C THR A 235 8.66 12.94 7.12
N PRO A 236 8.93 12.60 8.39
CA PRO A 236 9.11 11.24 8.90
C PRO A 236 7.89 10.37 8.62
N MET A 237 8.10 9.11 8.18
CA MET A 237 7.00 8.15 8.02
C MET A 237 6.71 7.43 9.34
N GLY A 238 5.50 6.89 9.45
CA GLY A 238 5.00 6.17 10.61
C GLY A 238 4.12 7.01 11.53
N ALA A 239 3.26 6.33 12.28
CA ALA A 239 2.44 6.94 13.33
C ALA A 239 3.33 7.38 14.50
N TYR A 240 3.06 8.54 15.08
CA TYR A 240 3.77 8.97 16.29
C TYR A 240 3.27 8.18 17.51
N ILE A 241 4.02 7.16 17.89
CA ILE A 241 3.74 6.29 19.06
C ILE A 241 4.86 6.35 20.11
N GLY A 242 5.83 7.27 19.94
CA GLY A 242 7.01 7.34 20.80
C GLY A 242 8.04 6.23 20.53
N ALA A 243 8.02 5.61 19.34
CA ALA A 243 8.89 4.51 18.95
C ALA A 243 10.37 4.87 19.09
N ARG A 244 11.15 3.94 19.67
CA ARG A 244 12.59 4.06 19.89
C ARG A 244 13.38 2.91 19.29
N SER A 245 12.89 1.67 19.43
CA SER A 245 13.55 0.48 18.85
C SER A 245 13.21 0.31 17.37
N HIS A 246 13.99 -0.53 16.67
CA HIS A 246 13.73 -0.84 15.25
C HIS A 246 12.37 -1.50 15.05
N GLU A 247 11.95 -2.33 16.00
CA GLU A 247 10.68 -3.05 16.01
C GLU A 247 9.50 -2.08 16.24
N GLU A 248 9.63 -1.15 17.18
CA GLU A 248 8.62 -0.13 17.46
C GLU A 248 8.46 0.81 16.25
N ILE A 249 9.57 1.19 15.59
CA ILE A 249 9.55 1.96 14.35
C ILE A 249 8.82 1.16 13.25
N ALA A 250 9.07 -0.13 13.12
CA ALA A 250 8.39 -0.99 12.16
C ALA A 250 6.87 -1.03 12.42
N VAL A 251 6.44 -1.19 13.67
CA VAL A 251 5.02 -1.14 14.07
C VAL A 251 4.40 0.21 13.72
N SER A 252 5.10 1.30 14.02
CA SER A 252 4.67 2.67 13.69
C SER A 252 4.44 2.86 12.18
N VAL A 253 5.38 2.39 11.36
CA VAL A 253 5.30 2.48 9.90
C VAL A 253 4.15 1.61 9.37
N VAL A 254 4.05 0.35 9.80
CA VAL A 254 2.98 -0.54 9.33
C VAL A 254 1.60 -0.04 9.75
N ALA A 255 1.47 0.56 10.94
CA ALA A 255 0.21 1.21 11.34
C ALA A 255 -0.21 2.30 10.35
N GLU A 256 0.73 3.13 9.87
CA GLU A 256 0.45 4.14 8.83
C GLU A 256 0.08 3.48 7.49
N LEU A 257 0.78 2.42 7.07
CA LEU A 257 0.46 1.69 5.84
C LEU A 257 -0.95 1.10 5.88
N VAL A 258 -1.34 0.50 7.03
CA VAL A 258 -2.70 -0.06 7.23
C VAL A 258 -3.75 1.04 7.22
N ALA A 259 -3.48 2.21 7.84
CA ALA A 259 -4.39 3.34 7.83
C ALA A 259 -4.63 3.85 6.38
N VAL A 260 -3.56 4.00 5.59
CA VAL A 260 -3.66 4.39 4.17
C VAL A 260 -4.45 3.37 3.35
N ARG A 261 -4.34 2.09 3.70
CA ARG A 261 -5.08 1.01 3.02
C ARG A 261 -6.56 0.97 3.37
N ARG A 262 -6.92 1.21 4.64
CA ARG A 262 -8.25 0.92 5.19
C ARG A 262 -9.15 2.14 5.36
N LEU A 263 -8.54 3.32 5.53
CA LEU A 263 -9.28 4.56 5.68
C LEU A 263 -9.44 5.24 4.31
N ASN A 264 -10.53 5.99 4.14
CA ASN A 264 -10.62 6.87 2.98
C ASN A 264 -9.56 7.98 3.05
N THR A 265 -9.30 8.67 1.94
CA THR A 265 -8.22 9.66 1.81
C THR A 265 -8.28 10.73 2.91
N ASP A 266 -9.48 11.22 3.26
CA ASP A 266 -9.67 12.28 4.24
C ASP A 266 -9.41 11.78 5.67
N LEU A 267 -9.90 10.58 6.00
CA LEU A 267 -9.66 9.95 7.30
C LEU A 267 -8.18 9.58 7.47
N ALA A 268 -7.53 9.08 6.42
CA ALA A 268 -6.10 8.77 6.46
C ALA A 268 -5.25 10.03 6.65
N ALA A 269 -5.56 11.13 5.98
CA ALA A 269 -4.89 12.42 6.15
C ALA A 269 -5.10 12.99 7.56
N THR A 270 -6.34 12.96 8.07
CA THR A 270 -6.66 13.40 9.43
C THR A 270 -5.94 12.57 10.49
N TRP A 271 -5.91 11.24 10.32
CA TRP A 271 -5.21 10.34 11.21
C TRP A 271 -3.70 10.61 11.21
N ALA A 272 -3.09 10.76 10.03
CA ALA A 272 -1.68 11.08 9.88
C ALA A 272 -1.32 12.44 10.53
N ALA A 273 -2.16 13.46 10.39
CA ALA A 273 -1.95 14.75 11.03
C ALA A 273 -2.02 14.64 12.57
N LYS A 274 -3.01 13.93 13.11
CA LYS A 274 -3.16 13.72 14.55
C LYS A 274 -2.03 12.90 15.16
N THR A 275 -1.52 11.89 14.47
CA THR A 275 -0.48 11.00 14.98
C THR A 275 0.94 11.56 14.79
N ARG A 276 1.14 12.56 13.93
CA ARG A 276 2.45 13.21 13.72
C ARG A 276 2.73 14.38 14.64
N SER A 277 1.70 14.96 15.26
CA SER A 277 1.89 16.02 16.26
C SER A 277 2.33 15.39 17.58
N LYS A 278 3.52 15.78 18.09
CA LYS A 278 3.86 15.48 19.48
C LYS A 278 2.74 16.01 20.36
N PRO A 279 2.16 15.20 21.27
CA PRO A 279 1.29 15.75 22.29
C PRO A 279 2.09 16.81 23.05
N GLN A 280 1.59 18.05 23.09
CA GLN A 280 2.32 19.19 23.67
C GLN A 280 2.55 19.08 25.19
N ASN A 281 2.03 18.04 25.86
CA ASN A 281 1.95 17.96 27.32
C ASN A 281 2.54 16.70 27.98
N VAL A 282 3.20 15.79 27.28
CA VAL A 282 3.76 14.56 27.92
C VAL A 282 5.13 14.78 28.57
N VAL A 283 5.78 15.93 28.36
CA VAL A 283 7.14 16.19 28.89
C VAL A 283 7.14 16.99 30.20
N LYS A 284 5.98 17.50 30.70
CA LYS A 284 5.93 18.29 31.92
C LYS A 284 5.76 17.51 33.23
N ASP A 285 5.40 16.23 33.15
CA ASP A 285 5.07 15.43 34.35
C ASP A 285 5.99 14.21 34.59
N LEU A 286 7.15 14.15 33.96
CA LEU A 286 8.17 13.22 34.36
C LEU A 286 8.89 13.82 35.58
N PRO A 287 8.88 13.16 36.77
CA PRO A 287 9.68 13.61 37.90
C PRO A 287 11.14 13.70 37.49
N ALA A 288 11.80 14.78 37.89
CA ALA A 288 13.24 14.95 37.70
C ALA A 288 13.95 13.70 38.26
N GLU A 289 14.88 13.16 37.51
CA GLU A 289 15.73 12.07 38.02
C GLU A 289 16.38 12.53 39.35
N PRO A 290 16.39 11.68 40.38
CA PRO A 290 17.03 12.06 41.63
C PRO A 290 18.53 12.29 41.38
N GLU A 291 19.03 13.41 41.87
CA GLU A 291 20.45 13.86 41.80
C GLU A 291 21.45 12.96 42.53
N SER A 292 21.16 11.71 42.84
CA SER A 292 22.01 10.83 43.66
C SER A 292 22.69 9.69 42.86
N ALA A 293 23.35 10.02 41.76
CA ALA A 293 24.23 9.07 41.08
C ALA A 293 25.51 9.75 40.50
N ARG A 294 25.99 10.80 41.15
CA ARG A 294 27.36 11.29 40.96
C ARG A 294 28.04 11.15 42.31
N ASP A 295 28.88 10.15 42.44
CA ASP A 295 30.03 9.96 43.29
C ASP A 295 30.14 8.49 43.71
N VAL A 296 30.74 7.68 42.84
CA VAL A 296 31.59 6.54 43.31
C VAL A 296 32.78 6.45 42.34
N ASP A 297 33.64 7.48 42.39
CA ASP A 297 35.06 7.30 42.10
C ASP A 297 35.68 6.81 43.39
N GLY A 298 36.04 5.56 43.44
CA GLY A 298 36.64 4.91 44.59
C GLY A 298 37.59 3.79 44.16
N ALA A 299 38.81 4.17 43.80
CA ALA A 299 40.09 3.47 43.98
C ALA A 299 40.02 1.94 44.14
N CYS A 300 40.53 1.21 43.18
CA CYS A 300 41.10 -0.13 43.39
C CYS A 300 42.62 -0.02 43.17
N GLU A 301 43.36 0.30 44.26
CA GLU A 301 44.78 -0.06 44.47
C GLU A 301 44.81 -1.44 45.14
N ARG A 302 45.46 -2.40 44.52
CA ARG A 302 46.39 -3.49 44.82
C ARG A 302 45.98 -4.79 44.12
#